data_e604fc8f796567346db376adc449f110
#
_entry.id   e604fc8f796567346db376adc449f110
#
_cell.length_a   1.000
_cell.length_b   1.000
_cell.length_c   1.000
_cell.angle_alpha   90.00
_cell.angle_beta   90.00
_cell.angle_gamma   90.00
#
_symmetry.space_group_name_H-M   'P 1'
#
loop_
_entity.id
_entity.type
_entity.pdbx_description
1 polymer ?
#
loop_
_entity_poly.entity_id
_entity_poly.type
_entity_poly.pdbx_seq_one_letter_code
_entity_poly.pdbx_strand_id
1 'polypeptide(L)'
;GLEIKGNFTYMFNTQHNLNRQVNTEYSQYPGEVQTLSTGSRFQDKLYEKTMMHNYYQANVYATYAHTWDEKHNFKAMAGFNWETKYLKDVSATGYNLLSETLMDLNLVGQGADGNERMEVGGGQNEYALMGFFGRLNYDYKGKYLVEVSGRYDGTSRFKRGHRWGFFPSFSLGWRISEEPFFEGIRDNFNNLKIRYSYGQLGNQNVGYYDYIRKISIGNQ
;
A
#
# COMPACT_ATOMS: atom_id res chain seq x y z
N GLY A 1 20.69 -28.48 -0.93
CA GLY A 1 20.02 -28.54 -2.25
C GLY A 1 19.55 -27.15 -2.71
N LEU A 2 19.19 -27.04 -3.96
CA LEU A 2 18.62 -25.85 -4.59
C LEU A 2 17.08 -25.95 -4.61
N GLU A 3 16.41 -24.90 -4.17
CA GLU A 3 14.95 -24.75 -4.24
C GLU A 3 14.62 -23.41 -4.90
N ILE A 4 13.69 -23.40 -5.86
CA ILE A 4 13.20 -22.18 -6.52
C ILE A 4 11.71 -22.05 -6.23
N LYS A 5 11.29 -20.88 -5.77
CA LYS A 5 9.89 -20.55 -5.49
C LYS A 5 9.47 -19.29 -6.22
N GLY A 6 8.22 -19.30 -6.68
CA GLY A 6 7.60 -18.12 -7.26
C GLY A 6 6.15 -18.03 -6.79
N ASN A 7 5.68 -16.81 -6.62
CA ASN A 7 4.28 -16.51 -6.42
C ASN A 7 3.86 -15.31 -7.26
N PHE A 8 2.60 -15.32 -7.65
CA PHE A 8 1.95 -14.22 -8.32
C PHE A 8 0.63 -13.92 -7.61
N THR A 9 0.37 -12.65 -7.37
CA THR A 9 -0.88 -12.18 -6.76
C THR A 9 -1.51 -11.14 -7.68
N TYR A 10 -2.80 -11.32 -7.94
CA TYR A 10 -3.64 -10.32 -8.55
C TYR A 10 -4.80 -10.00 -7.61
N MET A 11 -5.03 -8.72 -7.37
CA MET A 11 -6.17 -8.25 -6.59
C MET A 11 -6.89 -7.15 -7.37
N PHE A 12 -8.18 -7.35 -7.55
CA PHE A 12 -9.09 -6.35 -8.08
C PHE A 12 -10.10 -5.97 -7.00
N ASN A 13 -10.25 -4.67 -6.76
CA ASN A 13 -11.26 -4.14 -5.85
C ASN A 13 -12.00 -3.00 -6.53
N THR A 14 -13.33 -3.05 -6.47
CA THR A 14 -14.21 -1.97 -6.91
C THR A 14 -15.03 -1.51 -5.73
N GLN A 15 -15.04 -0.21 -5.51
CA GLN A 15 -15.88 0.44 -4.52
C GLN A 15 -16.80 1.42 -5.22
N HIS A 16 -18.09 1.30 -4.96
CA HIS A 16 -19.12 2.19 -5.44
C HIS A 16 -19.73 2.95 -4.27
N ASN A 17 -19.73 4.27 -4.35
CA ASN A 17 -20.30 5.15 -3.36
C ASN A 17 -21.44 5.93 -4.00
N LEU A 18 -22.62 5.87 -3.40
CA LEU A 18 -23.79 6.62 -3.78
C LEU A 18 -24.25 7.46 -2.57
N ASN A 19 -24.44 8.73 -2.78
CA ASN A 19 -24.93 9.65 -1.75
C ASN A 19 -26.03 10.53 -2.33
N ARG A 20 -27.24 10.38 -1.80
CA ARG A 20 -28.41 11.19 -2.15
C ARG A 20 -28.67 12.20 -1.04
N GLN A 21 -28.80 13.45 -1.41
CA GLN A 21 -29.20 14.54 -0.52
C GLN A 21 -30.43 15.21 -1.14
N VAL A 22 -31.47 15.38 -0.35
CA VAL A 22 -32.70 16.09 -0.75
C VAL A 22 -32.79 17.43 -0.05
N ASN A 23 -33.60 18.33 -0.60
CA ASN A 23 -33.88 19.60 0.04
C ASN A 23 -34.56 19.36 1.40
N THR A 24 -34.25 20.21 2.36
CA THR A 24 -34.87 20.17 3.68
C THR A 24 -36.01 21.14 3.72
N GLU A 25 -37.20 20.64 4.01
CA GLU A 25 -38.36 21.47 4.27
C GLU A 25 -38.45 21.79 5.75
N TYR A 26 -38.81 22.99 6.09
CA TYR A 26 -39.04 23.41 7.47
C TYR A 26 -40.18 24.41 7.54
N SER A 27 -40.84 24.48 8.68
CA SER A 27 -41.91 25.43 8.96
C SER A 27 -41.56 26.25 10.18
N GLN A 28 -41.63 27.59 10.06
CA GLN A 28 -41.49 28.50 11.20
C GLN A 28 -42.83 28.84 11.82
N TYR A 29 -43.93 28.71 11.07
CA TYR A 29 -45.28 28.98 11.50
C TYR A 29 -46.24 27.90 11.03
N PRO A 30 -47.30 27.59 11.75
CA PRO A 30 -48.31 26.62 11.31
C PRO A 30 -48.90 27.00 9.95
N GLY A 31 -48.82 26.08 8.97
CA GLY A 31 -49.38 26.25 7.64
C GLY A 31 -48.43 26.81 6.59
N GLU A 32 -47.19 27.21 6.96
CA GLU A 32 -46.17 27.67 6.00
C GLU A 32 -45.02 26.66 5.93
N VAL A 33 -44.75 26.16 4.76
CA VAL A 33 -43.59 25.30 4.49
C VAL A 33 -42.57 26.07 3.66
N GLN A 34 -41.36 26.14 4.14
CA GLN A 34 -40.24 26.74 3.45
C GLN A 34 -39.17 25.68 3.15
N THR A 35 -38.57 25.76 1.96
CA THR A 35 -37.52 24.85 1.54
C THR A 35 -36.15 25.49 1.75
N LEU A 36 -35.29 24.83 2.52
CA LEU A 36 -33.90 25.20 2.65
C LEU A 36 -33.13 24.70 1.43
N SER A 37 -32.95 25.55 0.44
CA SER A 37 -32.21 25.25 -0.80
C SER A 37 -30.87 25.98 -0.90
N THR A 38 -30.56 26.84 0.08
CA THR A 38 -29.34 27.66 0.07
C THR A 38 -28.18 26.99 0.82
N GLY A 39 -27.06 26.87 0.15
CA GLY A 39 -25.82 26.31 0.69
C GLY A 39 -25.63 24.83 0.37
N SER A 40 -24.36 24.42 0.28
CA SER A 40 -23.95 23.08 -0.15
C SER A 40 -24.47 21.93 0.71
N ARG A 41 -24.96 22.21 1.93
CA ARG A 41 -25.51 21.19 2.85
C ARG A 41 -26.98 20.87 2.62
N PHE A 42 -27.72 21.75 1.95
CA PHE A 42 -29.18 21.64 1.78
C PHE A 42 -29.61 21.55 0.32
N GLN A 43 -28.64 21.50 -0.58
CA GLN A 43 -28.90 21.44 -2.01
C GLN A 43 -29.28 20.01 -2.42
N ASP A 44 -30.35 19.89 -3.19
CA ASP A 44 -30.75 18.60 -3.79
C ASP A 44 -29.66 18.14 -4.74
N LYS A 45 -29.05 16.99 -4.46
CA LYS A 45 -27.99 16.39 -5.25
C LYS A 45 -27.89 14.87 -5.10
N LEU A 46 -27.39 14.26 -6.15
CA LEU A 46 -26.95 12.88 -6.19
C LEU A 46 -25.46 12.86 -6.52
N TYR A 47 -24.67 12.30 -5.64
CA TYR A 47 -23.25 12.04 -5.86
C TYR A 47 -23.01 10.55 -6.04
N GLU A 48 -22.36 10.21 -7.13
CA GLU A 48 -21.95 8.84 -7.45
C GLU A 48 -20.47 8.80 -7.74
N LYS A 49 -19.77 7.83 -7.13
CA LYS A 49 -18.35 7.64 -7.33
C LYS A 49 -18.02 6.16 -7.41
N THR A 50 -17.34 5.79 -8.48
CA THR A 50 -16.76 4.45 -8.64
C THR A 50 -15.24 4.54 -8.58
N MET A 51 -14.64 3.73 -7.70
CA MET A 51 -13.20 3.58 -7.55
C MET A 51 -12.81 2.15 -7.92
N MET A 52 -11.79 2.01 -8.76
CA MET A 52 -11.25 0.74 -9.20
C MET A 52 -9.78 0.65 -8.82
N HIS A 53 -9.41 -0.44 -8.17
CA HIS A 53 -8.05 -0.72 -7.74
C HIS A 53 -7.59 -2.03 -8.39
N ASN A 54 -6.53 -1.97 -9.16
CA ASN A 54 -5.84 -3.14 -9.69
C ASN A 54 -4.47 -3.22 -9.03
N TYR A 55 -4.14 -4.38 -8.48
CA TYR A 55 -2.87 -4.66 -7.84
C TYR A 55 -2.29 -5.96 -8.39
N TYR A 56 -1.03 -5.91 -8.75
CA TYR A 56 -0.26 -7.04 -9.24
C TYR A 56 1.02 -7.15 -8.44
N GLN A 57 1.38 -8.36 -8.07
CA GLN A 57 2.64 -8.65 -7.39
C GLN A 57 3.21 -9.96 -7.91
N ALA A 58 4.50 -9.99 -8.13
CA ALA A 58 5.25 -11.19 -8.45
C ALA A 58 6.52 -11.26 -7.60
N ASN A 59 6.80 -12.44 -7.06
CA ASN A 59 8.02 -12.75 -6.34
C ASN A 59 8.62 -14.02 -6.90
N VAL A 60 9.92 -14.02 -7.16
CA VAL A 60 10.69 -15.20 -7.55
C VAL A 60 11.97 -15.21 -6.74
N TYR A 61 12.28 -16.31 -6.09
CA TYR A 61 13.51 -16.46 -5.36
C TYR A 61 14.03 -17.89 -5.37
N ALA A 62 15.35 -18.01 -5.31
CA ALA A 62 16.06 -19.25 -5.18
C ALA A 62 16.74 -19.35 -3.82
N THR A 63 16.71 -20.51 -3.23
CA THR A 63 17.41 -20.82 -1.98
C THR A 63 18.31 -22.02 -2.22
N TYR A 64 19.57 -21.89 -1.83
CA TYR A 64 20.54 -22.98 -1.81
C TYR A 64 20.96 -23.24 -0.38
N ALA A 65 20.93 -24.49 0.06
CA ALA A 65 21.38 -24.91 1.37
C ALA A 65 22.33 -26.12 1.25
N HIS A 66 23.43 -26.05 1.98
CA HIS A 66 24.42 -27.09 2.04
C HIS A 66 25.07 -27.18 3.42
N THR A 67 25.35 -28.42 3.86
CA THR A 67 26.05 -28.69 5.11
C THR A 67 27.30 -29.47 4.81
N TRP A 68 28.46 -29.02 5.31
CA TRP A 68 29.75 -29.70 5.24
C TRP A 68 30.17 -30.25 6.59
N ASP A 69 30.72 -31.42 6.62
CA ASP A 69 31.26 -32.08 7.80
C ASP A 69 30.30 -32.08 9.02
N GLU A 70 28.99 -32.02 8.77
CA GLU A 70 27.95 -31.91 9.80
C GLU A 70 28.12 -30.72 10.78
N LYS A 71 29.02 -29.80 10.46
CA LYS A 71 29.39 -28.67 11.33
C LYS A 71 29.16 -27.31 10.69
N HIS A 72 29.27 -27.23 9.39
CA HIS A 72 29.20 -26.00 8.63
C HIS A 72 27.88 -25.95 7.84
N ASN A 73 26.92 -25.16 8.31
CA ASN A 73 25.66 -24.98 7.64
C ASN A 73 25.67 -23.66 6.87
N PHE A 74 25.45 -23.72 5.59
CA PHE A 74 25.38 -22.57 4.71
C PHE A 74 24.03 -22.54 4.01
N LYS A 75 23.39 -21.34 3.99
CA LYS A 75 22.18 -21.09 3.25
C LYS A 75 22.27 -19.73 2.56
N ALA A 76 22.13 -19.76 1.25
CA ALA A 76 22.05 -18.56 0.42
C ALA A 76 20.65 -18.42 -0.18
N MET A 77 20.16 -17.21 -0.26
CA MET A 77 18.91 -16.89 -0.92
C MET A 77 19.11 -15.64 -1.79
N ALA A 78 18.60 -15.67 -3.00
CA ALA A 78 18.52 -14.49 -3.86
C ALA A 78 17.18 -14.46 -4.57
N GLY A 79 16.63 -13.28 -4.76
CA GLY A 79 15.32 -13.15 -5.37
C GLY A 79 15.03 -11.76 -5.90
N PHE A 80 13.92 -11.70 -6.61
CA PHE A 80 13.35 -10.53 -7.23
C PHE A 80 11.89 -10.40 -6.81
N ASN A 81 11.48 -9.16 -6.56
CA ASN A 81 10.11 -8.79 -6.25
C ASN A 81 9.68 -7.66 -7.19
N TRP A 82 8.48 -7.75 -7.70
CA TRP A 82 7.84 -6.69 -8.48
C TRP A 82 6.40 -6.51 -8.01
N GLU A 83 5.98 -5.24 -7.96
CA GLU A 83 4.65 -4.84 -7.52
C GLU A 83 4.20 -3.63 -8.34
N THR A 84 2.95 -3.59 -8.75
CA THR A 84 2.32 -2.40 -9.31
C THR A 84 0.90 -2.25 -8.80
N LYS A 85 0.50 -1.01 -8.58
CA LYS A 85 -0.86 -0.66 -8.20
C LYS A 85 -1.37 0.47 -9.08
N TYR A 86 -2.51 0.23 -9.68
CA TYR A 86 -3.25 1.20 -10.48
C TYR A 86 -4.57 1.52 -9.78
N LEU A 87 -4.83 2.82 -9.60
CA LEU A 87 -6.06 3.34 -9.01
C LEU A 87 -6.71 4.27 -10.03
N LYS A 88 -8.00 4.08 -10.25
CA LYS A 88 -8.81 4.96 -11.07
C LYS A 88 -10.10 5.26 -10.34
N ASP A 89 -10.49 6.51 -10.32
CA ASP A 89 -11.80 6.90 -9.85
C ASP A 89 -12.51 7.76 -10.90
N VAL A 90 -13.82 7.64 -10.91
CA VAL A 90 -14.74 8.46 -11.71
C VAL A 90 -15.87 8.86 -10.78
N SER A 91 -16.24 10.12 -10.78
CA SER A 91 -17.38 10.63 -10.01
C SER A 91 -18.23 11.57 -10.83
N ALA A 92 -19.51 11.58 -10.50
CA ALA A 92 -20.46 12.55 -11.03
C ALA A 92 -21.35 13.06 -9.89
N THR A 93 -21.71 14.34 -9.99
CA THR A 93 -22.70 14.97 -9.10
C THR A 93 -23.76 15.60 -9.96
N GLY A 94 -25.00 15.15 -9.81
CA GLY A 94 -26.16 15.78 -10.43
C GLY A 94 -26.95 16.58 -9.39
N TYR A 95 -27.50 17.71 -9.81
CA TYR A 95 -28.27 18.61 -8.95
C TYR A 95 -29.72 18.70 -9.42
N ASN A 96 -30.62 19.06 -8.50
CA ASN A 96 -32.05 19.29 -8.75
C ASN A 96 -32.71 18.10 -9.46
N LEU A 97 -32.63 16.91 -8.87
CA LEU A 97 -33.19 15.71 -9.46
C LEU A 97 -34.72 15.83 -9.60
N LEU A 98 -35.25 15.33 -10.69
CA LEU A 98 -36.70 15.29 -10.99
C LEU A 98 -37.47 14.35 -10.05
N SER A 99 -36.76 13.51 -9.29
CA SER A 99 -37.36 12.56 -8.33
C SER A 99 -36.55 12.55 -7.03
N GLU A 100 -37.26 12.56 -5.91
CA GLU A 100 -36.64 12.41 -4.58
C GLU A 100 -36.31 10.95 -4.24
N THR A 101 -37.01 10.01 -4.86
CA THR A 101 -36.91 8.57 -4.56
C THR A 101 -36.06 7.79 -5.55
N LEU A 102 -35.95 8.24 -6.77
CA LEU A 102 -35.12 7.60 -7.81
C LEU A 102 -33.71 8.18 -7.79
N MET A 103 -32.73 7.29 -7.67
CA MET A 103 -31.30 7.66 -7.57
C MET A 103 -30.61 7.37 -8.89
N ASP A 104 -30.91 8.17 -9.91
CA ASP A 104 -30.31 8.03 -11.26
C ASP A 104 -29.85 9.39 -11.78
N LEU A 105 -28.61 9.45 -12.27
CA LEU A 105 -28.00 10.69 -12.76
C LEU A 105 -28.67 11.21 -14.05
N ASN A 106 -29.39 10.38 -14.79
CA ASN A 106 -30.15 10.83 -15.96
C ASN A 106 -31.43 11.62 -15.57
N LEU A 107 -31.75 11.69 -14.29
CA LEU A 107 -32.87 12.46 -13.74
C LEU A 107 -32.46 13.85 -13.24
N VAL A 108 -31.30 14.34 -13.65
CA VAL A 108 -30.85 15.70 -13.30
C VAL A 108 -31.80 16.72 -13.93
N GLY A 109 -32.33 17.59 -13.08
CA GLY A 109 -33.20 18.68 -13.52
C GLY A 109 -32.44 19.91 -13.98
N GLN A 110 -33.19 20.82 -14.61
CA GLN A 110 -32.64 22.10 -15.04
C GLN A 110 -32.51 23.06 -13.82
N GLY A 111 -31.46 23.87 -13.81
CA GLY A 111 -31.33 25.00 -12.92
C GLY A 111 -32.24 26.16 -13.32
N ALA A 112 -32.24 27.22 -12.51
CA ALA A 112 -33.00 28.46 -12.81
C ALA A 112 -32.61 29.13 -14.16
N ASP A 113 -31.41 28.82 -14.65
CA ASP A 113 -30.87 29.27 -15.94
C ASP A 113 -31.25 28.38 -17.13
N GLY A 114 -32.07 27.34 -16.91
CA GLY A 114 -32.49 26.37 -17.93
C GLY A 114 -31.44 25.32 -18.30
N ASN A 115 -30.27 25.31 -17.66
CA ASN A 115 -29.20 24.36 -17.92
C ASN A 115 -29.22 23.22 -16.89
N GLU A 116 -28.89 22.01 -17.36
CA GLU A 116 -28.62 20.89 -16.45
C GLU A 116 -27.32 21.15 -15.64
N ARG A 117 -27.40 20.90 -14.33
CA ARG A 117 -26.23 21.02 -13.47
C ARG A 117 -25.66 19.66 -13.16
N MET A 118 -24.59 19.32 -13.86
CA MET A 118 -23.82 18.13 -13.61
C MET A 118 -22.35 18.47 -13.47
N GLU A 119 -21.72 17.96 -12.43
CA GLU A 119 -20.28 18.03 -12.22
C GLU A 119 -19.67 16.64 -12.40
N VAL A 120 -18.59 16.54 -13.15
CA VAL A 120 -17.87 15.30 -13.36
C VAL A 120 -16.46 15.45 -12.82
N GLY A 121 -15.95 14.40 -12.21
CA GLY A 121 -14.61 14.35 -11.66
C GLY A 121 -13.99 12.98 -11.85
N GLY A 122 -12.70 12.90 -11.62
CA GLY A 122 -12.00 11.64 -11.65
C GLY A 122 -10.50 11.82 -11.54
N GLY A 123 -9.82 10.72 -11.28
CA GLY A 123 -8.38 10.70 -11.13
C GLY A 123 -7.78 9.34 -11.45
N GLN A 124 -6.48 9.36 -11.71
CA GLN A 124 -5.71 8.16 -11.93
C GLN A 124 -4.39 8.29 -11.17
N ASN A 125 -4.03 7.23 -10.45
CA ASN A 125 -2.75 7.12 -9.76
C ASN A 125 -2.15 5.75 -10.01
N GLU A 126 -0.87 5.71 -10.24
CA GLU A 126 -0.13 4.48 -10.44
C GLU A 126 1.21 4.55 -9.73
N TYR A 127 1.64 3.44 -9.18
CA TYR A 127 3.02 3.24 -8.78
C TYR A 127 3.50 1.84 -9.12
N ALA A 128 4.79 1.71 -9.30
CA ALA A 128 5.48 0.45 -9.45
C ALA A 128 6.67 0.39 -8.49
N LEU A 129 6.88 -0.79 -7.92
CA LEU A 129 7.99 -1.12 -7.06
C LEU A 129 8.68 -2.35 -7.64
N MET A 130 9.99 -2.39 -7.54
CA MET A 130 10.76 -3.60 -7.81
C MET A 130 11.97 -3.65 -6.89
N GLY A 131 12.36 -4.84 -6.52
CA GLY A 131 13.48 -5.04 -5.63
C GLY A 131 14.22 -6.34 -5.90
N PHE A 132 15.52 -6.27 -5.76
CA PHE A 132 16.41 -7.42 -5.71
C PHE A 132 16.81 -7.63 -4.25
N PHE A 133 16.80 -8.85 -3.80
CA PHE A 133 17.20 -9.16 -2.43
C PHE A 133 18.06 -10.38 -2.37
N GLY A 134 18.94 -10.40 -1.38
CA GLY A 134 19.80 -11.52 -1.11
C GLY A 134 20.05 -11.69 0.38
N ARG A 135 20.29 -12.93 0.79
CA ARG A 135 20.62 -13.29 2.17
C ARG A 135 21.59 -14.45 2.18
N LEU A 136 22.61 -14.34 3.01
CA LEU A 136 23.56 -15.39 3.32
C LEU A 136 23.47 -15.69 4.80
N ASN A 137 23.26 -16.94 5.13
CA ASN A 137 23.32 -17.45 6.49
C ASN A 137 24.44 -18.48 6.58
N TYR A 138 25.23 -18.37 7.62
CA TYR A 138 26.23 -19.34 7.94
C TYR A 138 26.19 -19.64 9.44
N ASP A 139 26.22 -20.91 9.78
CA ASP A 139 26.39 -21.32 11.14
C ASP A 139 27.47 -22.39 11.27
N TYR A 140 28.25 -22.30 12.34
CA TYR A 140 29.25 -23.30 12.70
C TYR A 140 28.80 -24.06 13.94
N LYS A 141 28.55 -25.38 13.77
CA LYS A 141 28.09 -26.29 14.84
C LYS A 141 26.82 -25.82 15.56
N GLY A 142 26.01 -24.98 14.95
CA GLY A 142 24.88 -24.35 15.60
C GLY A 142 25.23 -23.36 16.73
N LYS A 143 26.53 -23.07 16.95
CA LYS A 143 27.03 -22.20 18.02
C LYS A 143 27.21 -20.76 17.57
N TYR A 144 27.92 -20.55 16.47
CA TYR A 144 28.24 -19.24 15.90
C TYR A 144 27.40 -19.05 14.66
N LEU A 145 26.58 -18.01 14.67
CA LEU A 145 25.63 -17.73 13.61
C LEU A 145 25.95 -16.36 12.99
N VAL A 146 26.04 -16.33 11.69
CA VAL A 146 26.24 -15.09 10.90
C VAL A 146 25.16 -14.99 9.85
N GLU A 147 24.53 -13.85 9.75
CA GLU A 147 23.60 -13.53 8.67
C GLU A 147 23.97 -12.19 8.05
N VAL A 148 24.05 -12.16 6.73
CA VAL A 148 24.21 -10.94 5.95
C VAL A 148 23.08 -10.89 4.94
N SER A 149 22.38 -9.78 4.86
CA SER A 149 21.37 -9.59 3.83
C SER A 149 21.40 -8.17 3.26
N GLY A 150 20.86 -8.03 2.07
CA GLY A 150 20.75 -6.75 1.40
C GLY A 150 19.53 -6.75 0.48
N ARG A 151 18.95 -5.56 0.34
CA ARG A 151 17.89 -5.27 -0.63
C ARG A 151 18.27 -4.07 -1.46
N TYR A 152 18.02 -4.14 -2.75
CA TYR A 152 18.17 -3.04 -3.68
C TYR A 152 16.78 -2.77 -4.27
N ASP A 153 16.10 -1.77 -3.71
CA ASP A 153 14.69 -1.48 -3.99
C ASP A 153 14.56 -0.21 -4.83
N GLY A 154 13.72 -0.28 -5.86
CA GLY A 154 13.39 0.83 -6.73
C GLY A 154 11.89 1.15 -6.68
N THR A 155 11.54 2.43 -6.68
CA THR A 155 10.15 2.90 -6.66
C THR A 155 9.93 4.01 -7.70
N SER A 156 8.79 3.95 -8.39
CA SER A 156 8.38 4.99 -9.32
C SER A 156 7.94 6.30 -8.64
N ARG A 157 7.74 6.28 -7.32
CA ARG A 157 7.31 7.46 -6.54
C ARG A 157 8.37 8.55 -6.43
N PHE A 158 9.64 8.22 -6.70
CA PHE A 158 10.74 9.19 -6.67
C PHE A 158 11.14 9.65 -8.07
N LYS A 159 11.75 10.82 -8.13
CA LYS A 159 12.30 11.39 -9.37
C LYS A 159 13.34 10.45 -9.99
N ARG A 160 13.42 10.43 -11.32
CA ARG A 160 14.47 9.71 -12.05
C ARG A 160 15.86 10.09 -11.49
N GLY A 161 16.73 9.10 -11.28
CA GLY A 161 18.04 9.26 -10.65
C GLY A 161 18.05 9.05 -9.12
N HIS A 162 16.90 9.05 -8.45
CA HIS A 162 16.78 8.85 -7.00
C HIS A 162 15.78 7.73 -6.65
N ARG A 163 15.48 6.86 -7.62
CA ARG A 163 14.46 5.81 -7.47
C ARG A 163 14.96 4.59 -6.73
N TRP A 164 16.26 4.39 -6.65
CA TRP A 164 16.87 3.18 -6.14
C TRP A 164 17.58 3.44 -4.82
N GLY A 165 17.44 2.53 -3.88
CA GLY A 165 18.10 2.54 -2.59
C GLY A 165 18.63 1.15 -2.23
N PHE A 166 19.79 1.09 -1.60
CA PHE A 166 20.38 -0.13 -1.08
C PHE A 166 20.24 -0.18 0.44
N PHE A 167 19.74 -1.28 0.95
CA PHE A 167 19.42 -1.48 2.37
C PHE A 167 20.11 -2.74 2.88
N PRO A 168 21.34 -2.60 3.42
CA PRO A 168 22.07 -3.71 4.00
C PRO A 168 21.61 -4.02 5.42
N SER A 169 21.74 -5.28 5.83
CA SER A 169 21.66 -5.69 7.23
C SER A 169 22.58 -6.86 7.53
N PHE A 170 23.02 -6.96 8.78
CA PHE A 170 23.77 -8.11 9.25
C PHE A 170 23.39 -8.46 10.70
N SER A 171 23.57 -9.72 11.05
CA SER A 171 23.45 -10.17 12.43
C SER A 171 24.48 -11.22 12.78
N LEU A 172 24.91 -11.16 14.02
CA LEU A 172 25.82 -12.12 14.65
C LEU A 172 25.10 -12.76 15.83
N GLY A 173 25.22 -14.06 15.94
CA GLY A 173 24.65 -14.81 17.07
C GLY A 173 25.67 -15.77 17.67
N TRP A 174 25.69 -15.83 18.97
CA TRP A 174 26.49 -16.80 19.72
C TRP A 174 25.59 -17.55 20.68
N ARG A 175 25.54 -18.87 20.52
CA ARG A 175 24.79 -19.76 21.39
C ARG A 175 25.73 -20.27 22.47
N ILE A 176 25.83 -19.54 23.58
CA ILE A 176 26.74 -19.79 24.71
C ILE A 176 26.43 -21.14 25.35
N SER A 177 25.16 -21.51 25.43
CA SER A 177 24.72 -22.80 25.99
C SER A 177 25.30 -24.04 25.29
N GLU A 178 25.80 -23.86 24.03
CA GLU A 178 26.42 -24.95 23.30
C GLU A 178 27.95 -25.06 23.52
N GLU A 179 28.54 -24.16 24.32
CA GLU A 179 29.97 -24.20 24.61
C GLU A 179 30.30 -25.23 25.68
N PRO A 180 31.49 -25.88 25.60
CA PRO A 180 31.90 -26.89 26.61
C PRO A 180 31.94 -26.37 28.04
N PHE A 181 32.32 -25.11 28.23
CA PHE A 181 32.38 -24.50 29.57
C PHE A 181 30.98 -24.30 30.20
N PHE A 182 29.90 -24.40 29.41
CA PHE A 182 28.54 -24.22 29.89
C PHE A 182 27.89 -25.53 30.35
N GLU A 183 28.52 -26.70 30.11
CA GLU A 183 27.95 -28.02 30.42
C GLU A 183 27.53 -28.17 31.89
N GLY A 184 28.31 -27.60 32.84
CA GLY A 184 28.03 -27.74 34.25
C GLY A 184 26.78 -26.99 34.76
N ILE A 185 26.23 -26.06 33.99
CA ILE A 185 25.05 -25.27 34.35
C ILE A 185 23.88 -25.45 33.35
N ARG A 186 24.05 -26.36 32.39
CA ARG A 186 23.05 -26.61 31.33
C ARG A 186 21.72 -27.11 31.90
N ASP A 187 21.73 -27.85 33.00
CA ASP A 187 20.51 -28.33 33.65
C ASP A 187 19.63 -27.20 34.18
N ASN A 188 20.22 -26.05 34.52
CA ASN A 188 19.49 -24.87 34.99
C ASN A 188 19.16 -23.88 33.88
N PHE A 189 19.97 -23.85 32.81
CA PHE A 189 19.83 -22.91 31.68
C PHE A 189 19.93 -23.65 30.33
N ASN A 190 18.81 -24.12 29.83
CA ASN A 190 18.78 -24.95 28.64
C ASN A 190 19.17 -24.22 27.33
N ASN A 191 19.04 -22.88 27.29
CA ASN A 191 19.37 -22.09 26.10
C ASN A 191 19.79 -20.68 26.48
N LEU A 192 21.05 -20.35 26.25
CA LEU A 192 21.59 -19.00 26.38
C LEU A 192 22.19 -18.58 25.04
N LYS A 193 21.62 -17.55 24.42
CA LYS A 193 22.06 -17.00 23.14
C LYS A 193 22.19 -15.49 23.23
N ILE A 194 23.30 -14.94 22.78
CA ILE A 194 23.47 -13.50 22.52
C ILE A 194 23.36 -13.27 21.04
N ARG A 195 22.66 -12.20 20.64
CA ARG A 195 22.53 -11.76 19.25
C ARG A 195 22.76 -10.27 19.16
N TYR A 196 23.56 -9.87 18.19
CA TYR A 196 23.71 -8.49 17.75
C TYR A 196 23.22 -8.38 16.31
N SER A 197 22.46 -7.33 15.99
CA SER A 197 21.99 -7.08 14.63
C SER A 197 22.01 -5.59 14.33
N TYR A 198 22.35 -5.28 13.07
CA TYR A 198 22.30 -3.94 12.50
C TYR A 198 21.63 -4.00 11.15
N GLY A 199 20.84 -2.98 10.81
CA GLY A 199 20.18 -2.90 9.52
C GLY A 199 19.75 -1.48 9.18
N GLN A 200 19.70 -1.19 7.89
CA GLN A 200 19.15 0.03 7.35
C GLN A 200 17.82 -0.28 6.67
N LEU A 201 16.84 0.61 6.87
CA LEU A 201 15.51 0.51 6.27
C LEU A 201 15.24 1.75 5.43
N GLY A 202 14.60 1.57 4.27
CA GLY A 202 14.09 2.66 3.45
C GLY A 202 12.63 2.95 3.77
N ASN A 203 12.26 4.21 3.69
CA ASN A 203 10.87 4.64 3.72
C ASN A 203 10.48 5.22 2.36
N GLN A 204 9.43 4.67 1.75
CA GLN A 204 8.87 5.11 0.47
C GLN A 204 7.44 5.68 0.62
N ASN A 205 7.01 5.95 1.85
CA ASN A 205 5.67 6.47 2.12
C ASN A 205 5.57 7.95 1.80
N VAL A 206 5.68 8.26 0.50
CA VAL A 206 5.48 9.58 -0.11
C VAL A 206 4.26 9.53 -1.01
N GLY A 207 3.65 10.69 -1.26
CA GLY A 207 2.51 10.79 -2.15
C GLY A 207 2.83 10.41 -3.60
N TYR A 208 1.78 10.22 -4.39
CA TYR A 208 1.93 9.99 -5.83
C TYR A 208 2.38 11.28 -6.50
N TYR A 209 3.46 11.21 -7.28
CA TYR A 209 3.97 12.34 -8.07
C TYR A 209 4.38 13.59 -7.27
N ASP A 210 4.69 13.47 -5.98
CA ASP A 210 5.11 14.60 -5.13
C ASP A 210 6.37 15.31 -5.63
N TYR A 211 7.18 14.64 -6.45
CA TYR A 211 8.36 15.22 -7.08
C TYR A 211 8.05 16.13 -8.29
N ILE A 212 6.78 16.18 -8.74
CA ILE A 212 6.33 17.03 -9.84
C ILE A 212 5.78 18.33 -9.25
N ARG A 213 6.34 19.48 -9.66
CA ARG A 213 5.76 20.77 -9.33
C ARG A 213 4.38 20.91 -9.99
N LYS A 214 3.35 20.99 -9.19
CA LYS A 214 1.99 21.28 -9.65
C LYS A 214 1.80 22.78 -9.74
N ILE A 215 1.36 23.28 -10.90
CA ILE A 215 0.90 24.65 -11.07
C ILE A 215 -0.62 24.59 -10.99
N SER A 216 -1.19 25.24 -9.99
CA SER A 216 -2.64 25.45 -9.90
C SER A 216 -2.97 26.74 -10.61
N ILE A 217 -3.71 26.66 -11.70
CA ILE A 217 -4.26 27.85 -12.40
C ILE A 217 -5.65 28.05 -11.81
N GLY A 218 -5.78 29.07 -10.95
CA GLY A 218 -7.10 29.52 -10.49
C GLY A 218 -7.77 30.30 -11.60
N ASN A 219 -8.97 29.93 -11.98
CA ASN A 219 -9.82 30.81 -12.78
C ASN A 219 -10.21 31.99 -11.89
N GLN A 220 -9.84 33.19 -12.32
CA GLN A 220 -10.34 34.46 -11.76
C GLN A 220 -11.77 34.71 -12.26
#